data_63ac85c3d700caab16b8629b77720e4b
#
_entry.id   63ac85c3d700caab16b8629b77720e4b
#
_cell.length_a   1.000
_cell.length_b   1.000
_cell.length_c   1.000
_cell.angle_alpha   90.00
_cell.angle_beta   90.00
_cell.angle_gamma   90.00
#
_symmetry.space_group_name_H-M   'P 1'
#
loop_
_entity.id
_entity.type
_entity.pdbx_description
1 polymer ?
#
loop_
_entity_poly.entity_id
_entity_poly.type
_entity_poly.pdbx_seq_one_letter_code
_entity_poly.pdbx_strand_id
1 'polypeptide(L)'
;MNQNEEIRVLYVQPGKYAEEIKIPNTLETFQKYVCGSIESVRLDRDAYIICNDEGKLLPLPPNRLYGPTDFFAGPFLICGDGGEDLISLTDSQIAKYEKKYHSPLIFLELYPKPITLKCTPELYAKCMGEEHQHDIQENEHDER
;
A
#
# COMPACT_ATOMS: atom_id res chain seq x y z
N MET A 1 13.68 22.06 -2.50
CA MET A 1 13.70 20.93 -1.58
C MET A 1 15.08 20.28 -1.53
N ASN A 2 15.49 19.83 -0.35
CA ASN A 2 16.76 19.15 -0.17
C ASN A 2 16.57 17.66 -0.38
N GLN A 3 17.21 17.09 -1.40
CA GLN A 3 17.06 15.67 -1.74
C GLN A 3 17.67 14.75 -0.69
N ASN A 4 18.53 15.28 0.20
CA ASN A 4 19.11 14.49 1.28
C ASN A 4 18.23 14.48 2.52
N GLU A 5 17.16 15.26 2.47
CA GLU A 5 16.25 15.34 3.61
C GLU A 5 15.36 14.12 3.66
N GLU A 6 15.20 13.58 4.86
CA GLU A 6 14.24 12.50 5.06
C GLU A 6 12.91 13.08 5.47
N ILE A 7 11.83 12.43 5.03
CA ILE A 7 10.49 12.79 5.44
C ILE A 7 9.83 11.62 6.14
N ARG A 8 8.93 11.95 7.05
CA ARG A 8 8.15 10.97 7.80
C ARG A 8 6.86 10.69 7.06
N VAL A 9 6.65 9.43 6.72
CA VAL A 9 5.51 9.01 5.90
C VAL A 9 4.88 7.79 6.54
N LEU A 10 3.69 7.45 6.09
CA LEU A 10 3.06 6.20 6.47
C LEU A 10 3.18 5.23 5.30
N TYR A 11 3.68 4.04 5.57
CA TYR A 11 3.85 3.01 4.56
C TYR A 11 2.80 1.93 4.76
N VAL A 12 2.05 1.64 3.69
CA VAL A 12 0.93 0.69 3.75
C VAL A 12 1.17 -0.39 2.72
N GLN A 13 1.38 -1.61 3.20
CA GLN A 13 1.68 -2.76 2.35
C GLN A 13 0.56 -3.79 2.43
N PRO A 14 0.34 -4.53 1.33
CA PRO A 14 -0.62 -5.64 1.40
C PRO A 14 -0.21 -6.61 2.50
N GLY A 15 -1.17 -6.99 3.32
CA GLY A 15 -0.95 -8.00 4.34
C GLY A 15 -0.22 -7.54 5.58
N LYS A 16 0.06 -6.26 5.72
CA LYS A 16 0.79 -5.75 6.88
C LYS A 16 0.04 -4.60 7.51
N TYR A 17 0.32 -4.34 8.79
CA TYR A 17 -0.19 -3.13 9.44
C TYR A 17 0.49 -1.92 8.81
N ALA A 18 -0.25 -0.82 8.74
CA ALA A 18 0.33 0.45 8.33
C ALA A 18 1.44 0.83 9.31
N GLU A 19 2.54 1.39 8.81
CA GLU A 19 3.66 1.74 9.68
C GLU A 19 4.28 3.08 9.29
N GLU A 20 4.71 3.78 10.30
CA GLU A 20 5.42 5.05 10.13
C GLU A 20 6.88 4.76 9.83
N ILE A 21 7.40 5.37 8.76
CA ILE A 21 8.82 5.23 8.40
C ILE A 21 9.35 6.59 7.99
N LYS A 22 10.68 6.70 7.98
CA LYS A 22 11.36 7.87 7.43
C LYS A 22 12.13 7.44 6.19
N ILE A 23 11.97 8.19 5.13
CA ILE A 23 12.61 7.85 3.86
C ILE A 23 13.18 9.11 3.20
N PRO A 24 14.23 8.96 2.40
CA PRO A 24 14.71 10.08 1.60
C PRO A 24 13.62 10.58 0.66
N ASN A 25 13.54 11.90 0.53
CA ASN A 25 12.48 12.53 -0.28
C ASN A 25 12.96 12.65 -1.72
N THR A 26 13.05 11.50 -2.40
CA THR A 26 13.51 11.43 -3.80
C THR A 26 12.56 10.57 -4.61
N LEU A 27 12.50 10.84 -5.90
CA LEU A 27 11.69 10.05 -6.82
C LEU A 27 12.10 8.58 -6.80
N GLU A 28 13.41 8.33 -6.82
CA GLU A 28 13.92 6.95 -6.81
C GLU A 28 13.45 6.18 -5.60
N THR A 29 13.44 6.83 -4.44
CA THR A 29 12.97 6.18 -3.22
C THR A 29 11.49 5.84 -3.32
N PHE A 30 10.68 6.79 -3.78
CA PHE A 30 9.25 6.53 -3.92
C PHE A 30 8.98 5.39 -4.88
N GLN A 31 9.68 5.37 -6.02
CA GLN A 31 9.52 4.31 -7.00
C GLN A 31 9.89 2.95 -6.42
N LYS A 32 10.93 2.91 -5.61
CA LYS A 32 11.33 1.68 -4.95
C LYS A 32 10.24 1.15 -4.02
N TYR A 33 9.68 2.03 -3.19
CA TYR A 33 8.68 1.60 -2.21
C TYR A 33 7.37 1.18 -2.84
N VAL A 34 6.99 1.77 -3.98
CA VAL A 34 5.73 1.41 -4.64
C VAL A 34 5.92 0.46 -5.81
N CYS A 35 7.14 0.00 -6.06
CA CYS A 35 7.45 -1.03 -7.06
C CYS A 35 7.30 -0.56 -8.50
N GLY A 36 7.55 0.71 -8.78
CA GLY A 36 7.52 1.22 -10.15
C GLY A 36 7.15 2.69 -10.23
N SER A 37 6.64 3.09 -11.38
CA SER A 37 6.25 4.47 -11.61
C SER A 37 5.19 4.93 -10.62
N ILE A 38 5.26 6.18 -10.22
CA ILE A 38 4.38 6.69 -9.18
C ILE A 38 3.26 7.53 -9.74
N GLU A 39 2.17 7.52 -9.01
CA GLU A 39 1.02 8.38 -9.22
C GLU A 39 0.67 8.99 -7.87
N SER A 40 0.28 10.27 -7.86
CA SER A 40 -0.19 10.89 -6.63
C SER A 40 -1.70 11.00 -6.66
N VAL A 41 -2.32 10.60 -5.56
CA VAL A 41 -3.77 10.67 -5.40
C VAL A 41 -4.03 11.51 -4.17
N ARG A 42 -4.89 12.53 -4.31
CA ARG A 42 -5.19 13.37 -3.16
C ARG A 42 -6.02 12.59 -2.16
N LEU A 43 -5.49 12.50 -0.95
CA LEU A 43 -6.18 11.81 0.14
C LEU A 43 -7.01 12.79 0.96
N ASP A 44 -6.45 13.95 1.20
CA ASP A 44 -7.04 14.95 2.07
C ASP A 44 -6.50 16.29 1.62
N ARG A 45 -7.02 17.38 2.20
CA ARG A 45 -6.61 18.72 1.83
C ARG A 45 -5.09 18.93 1.94
N ASP A 46 -4.45 18.22 2.87
CA ASP A 46 -3.02 18.39 3.15
C ASP A 46 -2.23 17.10 3.11
N ALA A 47 -2.73 16.10 2.39
CA ALA A 47 -2.04 14.82 2.27
C ALA A 47 -2.28 14.17 0.92
N TYR A 48 -1.26 13.46 0.45
CA TYR A 48 -1.31 12.67 -0.78
C TYR A 48 -1.00 11.22 -0.49
N ILE A 49 -1.60 10.34 -1.29
CA ILE A 49 -1.18 8.95 -1.41
C ILE A 49 -0.29 8.87 -2.65
N ILE A 50 0.88 8.25 -2.48
CA ILE A 50 1.79 7.98 -3.59
C ILE A 50 1.73 6.48 -3.83
N CYS A 51 1.28 6.08 -5.00
CA CYS A 51 1.06 4.68 -5.33
C CYS A 51 1.62 4.35 -6.71
N ASN A 52 1.63 3.06 -7.05
CA ASN A 52 2.06 2.61 -8.37
C ASN A 52 0.96 2.93 -9.37
N ASP A 53 1.31 3.60 -10.46
CA ASP A 53 0.32 4.02 -11.44
C ASP A 53 -0.18 2.88 -12.33
N GLU A 54 0.45 1.71 -12.25
CA GLU A 54 0.07 0.54 -13.03
C GLU A 54 -0.20 -0.69 -12.16
N GLY A 55 -0.46 -0.47 -10.87
CA GLY A 55 -0.57 -1.58 -9.92
C GLY A 55 -1.59 -2.63 -10.32
N LYS A 56 -2.74 -2.22 -10.86
CA LYS A 56 -3.76 -3.17 -11.27
C LYS A 56 -3.42 -3.89 -12.56
N LEU A 57 -2.64 -3.25 -13.41
CA LEU A 57 -2.23 -3.84 -14.69
C LEU A 57 -1.10 -4.84 -14.54
N LEU A 58 -0.19 -4.62 -13.59
CA LEU A 58 1.00 -5.46 -13.42
C LEU A 58 0.70 -6.93 -13.12
N PRO A 59 -0.32 -7.43 -12.39
CA PRO A 59 -1.05 -6.84 -11.29
C PRO A 59 -0.32 -7.02 -9.96
N LEU A 60 -0.39 -6.01 -9.13
CA LEU A 60 0.09 -6.09 -7.76
C LEU A 60 -1.06 -6.52 -6.84
N PRO A 61 -0.75 -7.09 -5.67
CA PRO A 61 -1.82 -7.54 -4.77
C PRO A 61 -2.72 -6.39 -4.33
N PRO A 62 -4.04 -6.60 -4.24
CA PRO A 62 -4.92 -5.58 -3.68
C PRO A 62 -4.52 -5.28 -2.24
N ASN A 63 -4.60 -4.02 -1.84
CA ASN A 63 -4.03 -3.58 -0.57
C ASN A 63 -5.07 -2.98 0.37
N ARG A 64 -5.64 -1.85 -0.01
CA ARG A 64 -6.64 -1.15 0.82
C ARG A 64 -7.71 -0.58 -0.10
N LEU A 65 -8.87 -0.29 0.51
CA LEU A 65 -9.97 0.31 -0.24
C LEU A 65 -9.70 1.76 -0.57
N TYR A 66 -10.21 2.21 -1.70
CA TYR A 66 -10.20 3.58 -2.14
C TYR A 66 -11.65 3.94 -2.50
N GLY A 67 -12.34 4.59 -1.55
CA GLY A 67 -13.75 4.86 -1.72
C GLY A 67 -14.59 3.58 -1.69
N PRO A 68 -15.87 3.68 -2.07
CA PRO A 68 -16.79 2.53 -1.94
C PRO A 68 -16.66 1.48 -3.04
N THR A 69 -16.03 1.83 -4.16
CA THR A 69 -16.04 0.92 -5.32
C THR A 69 -14.67 0.63 -5.90
N ASP A 70 -13.59 1.10 -5.27
CA ASP A 70 -12.25 0.95 -5.83
C ASP A 70 -11.26 0.52 -4.74
N PHE A 71 -10.02 0.24 -5.15
CA PHE A 71 -8.98 -0.21 -4.25
C PHE A 71 -7.61 0.15 -4.82
N PHE A 72 -6.63 0.23 -3.93
CA PHE A 72 -5.23 0.38 -4.33
C PHE A 72 -4.63 -1.01 -4.46
N ALA A 73 -3.87 -1.22 -5.52
CA ALA A 73 -3.10 -2.45 -5.74
C ALA A 73 -1.62 -2.16 -5.51
N GLY A 74 -0.99 -2.97 -4.67
CA GLY A 74 0.40 -2.78 -4.30
C GLY A 74 0.59 -1.84 -3.13
N PRO A 75 1.84 -1.73 -2.64
CA PRO A 75 2.13 -0.84 -1.51
C PRO A 75 2.00 0.62 -1.90
N PHE A 76 1.68 1.46 -0.92
CA PHE A 76 1.62 2.90 -1.15
C PHE A 76 2.15 3.66 0.07
N LEU A 77 2.44 4.93 -0.14
CA LEU A 77 2.94 5.83 0.90
C LEU A 77 1.93 6.96 1.07
N ILE A 78 1.81 7.46 2.30
CA ILE A 78 1.03 8.66 2.58
C ILE A 78 2.00 9.74 3.01
N CYS A 79 1.96 10.88 2.32
CA CYS A 79 2.89 11.99 2.51
C CYS A 79 2.10 13.28 2.74
N GLY A 80 2.74 14.24 3.36
CA GLY A 80 2.14 15.57 3.53
C GLY A 80 2.25 16.39 2.26
N ASP A 81 1.31 17.30 2.08
CA ASP A 81 1.29 18.22 0.95
C ASP A 81 1.91 19.55 1.39
N GLY A 82 3.10 19.85 0.90
CA GLY A 82 3.80 21.09 1.20
C GLY A 82 3.66 22.15 0.11
N GLY A 83 2.74 21.95 -0.82
CA GLY A 83 2.56 22.86 -1.95
C GLY A 83 3.34 22.37 -3.14
N GLU A 84 4.58 22.80 -3.28
CA GLU A 84 5.42 22.36 -4.38
C GLU A 84 6.11 21.04 -4.11
N ASP A 85 6.28 20.70 -2.84
CA ASP A 85 7.02 19.51 -2.42
C ASP A 85 6.18 18.64 -1.53
N LEU A 86 6.51 17.35 -1.50
CA LEU A 86 5.99 16.46 -0.48
C LEU A 86 6.75 16.71 0.81
N ILE A 87 6.06 16.65 1.93
CA ILE A 87 6.67 16.91 3.24
C ILE A 87 6.25 15.82 4.21
N SER A 88 6.87 15.83 5.39
CA SER A 88 6.54 14.90 6.45
C SER A 88 5.08 15.06 6.88
N LEU A 89 4.47 13.94 7.27
CA LEU A 89 3.19 13.99 7.96
C LEU A 89 3.40 14.51 9.37
N THR A 90 2.40 15.20 9.89
CA THR A 90 2.40 15.62 11.29
C THR A 90 1.99 14.46 12.18
N ASP A 91 2.17 14.64 13.49
CA ASP A 91 1.77 13.60 14.46
C ASP A 91 0.28 13.29 14.33
N SER A 92 -0.55 14.31 14.18
CA SER A 92 -2.00 14.09 14.07
C SER A 92 -2.37 13.40 12.77
N GLN A 93 -1.67 13.70 11.68
CA GLN A 93 -1.88 13.00 10.42
C GLN A 93 -1.48 11.52 10.52
N ILE A 94 -0.32 11.25 11.13
CA ILE A 94 0.12 9.87 11.34
C ILE A 94 -0.94 9.10 12.12
N ALA A 95 -1.42 9.66 13.23
CA ALA A 95 -2.42 8.99 14.06
C ALA A 95 -3.70 8.73 13.28
N LYS A 96 -4.15 9.71 12.52
CA LYS A 96 -5.38 9.62 11.75
C LYS A 96 -5.30 8.55 10.66
N TYR A 97 -4.22 8.57 9.89
CA TYR A 97 -4.11 7.65 8.74
C TYR A 97 -3.68 6.26 9.18
N GLU A 98 -2.87 6.16 10.24
CA GLU A 98 -2.55 4.85 10.78
C GLU A 98 -3.82 4.14 11.22
N LYS A 99 -4.70 4.85 11.89
CA LYS A 99 -5.97 4.28 12.33
C LYS A 99 -6.82 3.85 11.13
N LYS A 100 -6.88 4.69 10.11
CA LYS A 100 -7.69 4.43 8.92
C LYS A 100 -7.22 3.20 8.16
N TYR A 101 -5.92 3.05 8.01
CA TYR A 101 -5.33 2.00 7.18
C TYR A 101 -4.63 0.91 8.00
N HIS A 102 -4.91 0.86 9.29
CA HIS A 102 -4.20 -0.03 10.21
C HIS A 102 -4.18 -1.48 9.77
N SER A 103 -5.34 -2.05 9.54
CA SER A 103 -5.48 -3.50 9.33
C SER A 103 -5.35 -3.88 7.87
N PRO A 104 -4.59 -4.94 7.59
CA PRO A 104 -4.63 -5.50 6.24
C PRO A 104 -6.01 -6.06 5.93
N LEU A 105 -6.29 -6.19 4.64
CA LEU A 105 -7.58 -6.67 4.16
C LEU A 105 -7.37 -7.91 3.30
N ILE A 106 -8.28 -8.88 3.47
CA ILE A 106 -8.40 -9.99 2.54
C ILE A 106 -9.51 -9.58 1.58
N PHE A 107 -9.21 -9.61 0.29
CA PHE A 107 -10.17 -9.25 -0.75
C PHE A 107 -10.85 -10.51 -1.25
N LEU A 108 -12.14 -10.61 -0.95
CA LEU A 108 -12.96 -11.74 -1.38
C LEU A 108 -13.41 -11.58 -2.82
N GLU A 109 -13.67 -10.35 -3.23
CA GLU A 109 -14.04 -10.01 -4.60
C GLU A 109 -13.44 -8.65 -4.92
N LEU A 110 -13.15 -8.43 -6.20
CA LEU A 110 -12.65 -7.15 -6.68
C LEU A 110 -13.66 -6.38 -7.50
N TYR A 111 -14.44 -7.08 -8.31
CA TYR A 111 -15.38 -6.45 -9.25
C TYR A 111 -16.72 -7.14 -9.14
N PRO A 112 -17.82 -6.43 -9.30
CA PRO A 112 -17.91 -5.01 -9.69
C PRO A 112 -17.48 -4.04 -8.62
N LYS A 113 -17.38 -4.47 -7.37
CA LYS A 113 -16.84 -3.64 -6.29
C LYS A 113 -16.09 -4.55 -5.31
N PRO A 114 -15.10 -4.01 -4.61
CA PRO A 114 -14.34 -4.84 -3.68
C PRO A 114 -15.19 -5.25 -2.48
N ILE A 115 -15.05 -6.51 -2.08
CA ILE A 115 -15.62 -7.05 -0.86
C ILE A 115 -14.46 -7.55 -0.03
N THR A 116 -14.35 -7.04 1.20
CA THR A 116 -13.14 -7.26 2.00
C THR A 116 -13.47 -7.67 3.42
N LEU A 117 -12.49 -8.30 4.05
CA LEU A 117 -12.50 -8.61 5.48
C LEU A 117 -11.22 -8.08 6.10
N LYS A 118 -11.33 -7.41 7.23
CA LYS A 118 -10.15 -7.01 7.99
C LYS A 118 -9.53 -8.25 8.61
N CYS A 119 -8.21 -8.25 8.68
CA CYS A 119 -7.49 -9.39 9.22
C CYS A 119 -6.22 -8.92 9.92
N THR A 120 -5.49 -9.88 10.48
CA THR A 120 -4.16 -9.63 11.02
C THR A 120 -3.14 -10.03 9.98
N PRO A 121 -1.88 -9.53 10.10
CA PRO A 121 -0.83 -9.97 9.18
C PRO A 121 -0.63 -11.48 9.20
N GLU A 122 -0.76 -12.10 10.36
CA GLU A 122 -0.59 -13.54 10.49
C GLU A 122 -1.67 -14.30 9.70
N LEU A 123 -2.91 -13.86 9.82
CA LEU A 123 -4.01 -14.49 9.10
C LEU A 123 -3.88 -14.26 7.59
N TYR A 124 -3.50 -13.04 7.20
CA TYR A 124 -3.28 -12.73 5.79
C TYR A 124 -2.22 -13.67 5.21
N ALA A 125 -1.07 -13.76 5.90
CA ALA A 125 0.03 -14.59 5.43
C ALA A 125 -0.40 -16.06 5.33
N LYS A 126 -1.16 -16.54 6.31
CA LYS A 126 -1.63 -17.91 6.28
C LYS A 126 -2.53 -18.18 5.10
N CYS A 127 -3.49 -17.29 4.85
CA CYS A 127 -4.42 -17.46 3.73
C CYS A 127 -3.72 -17.38 2.39
N MET A 128 -2.86 -16.36 2.22
CA MET A 128 -2.17 -16.18 0.95
C MET A 128 -1.06 -17.20 0.78
N GLY A 129 -0.39 -17.54 1.88
CA GLY A 129 0.66 -18.55 1.84
C GLY A 129 0.12 -19.91 1.48
N GLU A 130 -1.02 -20.28 2.03
CA GLU A 130 -1.63 -21.57 1.71
C GLU A 130 -2.04 -21.63 0.24
N GLU A 131 -2.64 -20.55 -0.27
CA GLU A 131 -2.99 -20.50 -1.67
C GLU A 131 -1.75 -20.61 -2.54
N HIS A 132 -0.72 -19.87 -2.17
CA HIS A 132 0.52 -19.88 -2.93
C HIS A 132 1.17 -21.25 -2.90
N GLN A 133 1.19 -21.88 -1.74
CA GLN A 133 1.75 -23.22 -1.60
C GLN A 133 0.97 -24.24 -2.40
N HIS A 134 -0.34 -24.12 -2.40
CA HIS A 134 -1.19 -25.01 -3.16
C HIS A 134 -0.89 -24.89 -4.65
N ASP A 135 -0.77 -23.67 -5.14
CA ASP A 135 -0.45 -23.43 -6.55
C ASP A 135 0.91 -24.01 -6.90
N ILE A 136 1.88 -23.79 -6.04
CA ILE A 136 3.21 -24.34 -6.24
C ILE A 136 3.18 -25.86 -6.25
N GLN A 137 2.44 -26.45 -5.31
CA GLN A 137 2.34 -27.88 -5.24
C GLN A 137 1.69 -28.46 -6.48
N GLU A 138 0.68 -27.80 -7.00
CA GLU A 138 0.05 -28.28 -8.22
C GLU A 138 1.03 -28.25 -9.39
N ASN A 139 1.82 -27.20 -9.47
CA ASN A 139 2.81 -27.10 -10.51
C ASN A 139 3.92 -28.10 -10.35
N GLU A 140 4.32 -28.32 -9.10
CA GLU A 140 5.41 -29.26 -8.80
C GLU A 140 4.92 -30.68 -8.69
N HIS A 141 3.64 -30.84 -8.44
CA HIS A 141 3.04 -32.16 -8.30
C HIS A 141 3.30 -33.00 -9.52
N ASP A 142 3.32 -32.37 -10.64
CA ASP A 142 3.62 -33.09 -11.88
C ASP A 142 5.03 -33.64 -11.84
N GLU A 143 5.86 -33.11 -10.98
CA GLU A 143 7.24 -33.52 -10.84
C GLU A 143 7.44 -34.54 -9.74
N ARG A 144 6.48 -34.64 -8.87
CA ARG A 144 6.63 -35.52 -7.69
C ARG A 144 6.33 -36.95 -8.02
#